data_ac22137a9d79a9eabeb48b8e90482a48
#
_entry.id   ac22137a9d79a9eabeb48b8e90482a48
#
_cell.length_a   1.000
_cell.length_b   1.000
_cell.length_c   1.000
_cell.angle_alpha   90.00
_cell.angle_beta   90.00
_cell.angle_gamma   90.00
#
_symmetry.space_group_name_H-M   'P 1'
#
loop_
_entity.id
_entity.type
_entity.pdbx_description
1 polymer ?
#
loop_
_entity_poly.entity_id
_entity_poly.type
_entity_poly.pdbx_seq_one_letter_code
_entity_poly.pdbx_strand_id
1 'polypeptide(L)'
;KKALATIIENYNTQFGTNHTVSEFDVYYQDVQQRIKNQKYSNQDYPHKNKLDIVIVVDMLLTGFDSKYLNTLYVDKNLKHHGLIQAFSRTNRILNDTKPYGNILDFRGQRDAVDAAIALFSGEKADTARQIWLVDPVPAIITKYKESVKTLQDFMAVNDLECSADEVANLKGDNARAMFIK
;
A
#
# COMPACT_ATOMS: atom_id res chain seq x y z
N LYS A 1 7.13 -13.97 30.48
CA LYS A 1 5.86 -13.65 31.19
C LYS A 1 5.90 -12.26 31.82
N LYS A 2 6.98 -11.85 32.55
CA LYS A 2 7.06 -10.51 33.18
C LYS A 2 6.92 -9.37 32.15
N ALA A 3 7.66 -9.40 31.05
CA ALA A 3 7.59 -8.35 30.03
C ALA A 3 6.17 -8.19 29.44
N LEU A 4 5.46 -9.29 29.19
CA LEU A 4 4.09 -9.23 28.71
C LEU A 4 3.14 -8.61 29.74
N ALA A 5 3.30 -8.94 31.02
CA ALA A 5 2.50 -8.31 32.09
C ALA A 5 2.69 -6.79 32.10
N THR A 6 3.93 -6.31 32.04
CA THR A 6 4.22 -4.87 31.99
C THR A 6 3.62 -4.19 30.76
N ILE A 7 3.65 -4.85 29.59
CA ILE A 7 3.01 -4.33 28.37
C ILE A 7 1.50 -4.20 28.55
N ILE A 8 0.85 -5.22 29.11
CA ILE A 8 -0.61 -5.21 29.37
C ILE A 8 -0.98 -4.14 30.40
N GLU A 9 -0.19 -3.98 31.47
CA GLU A 9 -0.40 -2.93 32.46
C GLU A 9 -0.31 -1.52 31.84
N ASN A 10 0.69 -1.26 31.01
CA ASN A 10 0.82 0.01 30.31
C ASN A 10 -0.35 0.25 29.35
N TYR A 11 -0.78 -0.80 28.64
CA TYR A 11 -1.95 -0.76 27.77
C TYR A 11 -3.24 -0.43 28.56
N ASN A 12 -3.46 -1.11 29.68
CA ASN A 12 -4.60 -0.85 30.55
C ASN A 12 -4.63 0.60 31.03
N THR A 13 -3.46 1.13 31.44
CA THR A 13 -3.33 2.51 31.88
C THR A 13 -3.65 3.49 30.75
N GLN A 14 -3.15 3.22 29.56
CA GLN A 14 -3.35 4.10 28.41
C GLN A 14 -4.81 4.11 27.92
N PHE A 15 -5.46 2.95 27.89
CA PHE A 15 -6.78 2.77 27.27
C PHE A 15 -7.94 2.62 28.26
N GLY A 16 -7.66 2.65 29.58
CA GLY A 16 -8.67 2.50 30.62
C GLY A 16 -9.30 1.09 30.62
N THR A 17 -8.50 0.08 30.34
CA THR A 17 -8.93 -1.34 30.33
C THR A 17 -8.39 -2.09 31.55
N ASN A 18 -8.77 -3.35 31.70
CA ASN A 18 -8.39 -4.21 32.83
C ASN A 18 -7.94 -5.61 32.38
N HIS A 19 -7.31 -5.71 31.24
CA HIS A 19 -6.83 -6.98 30.71
C HIS A 19 -5.76 -7.62 31.61
N THR A 20 -5.69 -8.94 31.57
CA THR A 20 -4.71 -9.73 32.33
C THR A 20 -3.93 -10.68 31.42
N VAL A 21 -2.77 -11.17 31.88
CA VAL A 21 -1.99 -12.17 31.14
C VAL A 21 -2.73 -13.48 30.99
N SER A 22 -3.60 -13.84 31.94
CA SER A 22 -4.43 -15.04 31.91
C SER A 22 -5.56 -14.97 30.87
N GLU A 23 -5.96 -13.75 30.50
CA GLU A 23 -7.00 -13.48 29.49
C GLU A 23 -6.39 -12.83 28.24
N PHE A 24 -5.25 -13.35 27.81
CA PHE A 24 -4.49 -12.80 26.68
C PHE A 24 -5.33 -12.66 25.41
N ASP A 25 -6.25 -13.59 25.15
CA ASP A 25 -7.11 -13.56 23.96
C ASP A 25 -8.04 -12.34 23.95
N VAL A 26 -8.56 -11.93 25.11
CA VAL A 26 -9.41 -10.74 25.24
C VAL A 26 -8.59 -9.46 24.99
N TYR A 27 -7.39 -9.38 25.57
CA TYR A 27 -6.44 -8.32 25.29
C TYR A 27 -6.11 -8.24 23.80
N TYR A 28 -5.78 -9.37 23.17
CA TYR A 28 -5.42 -9.45 21.77
C TYR A 28 -6.58 -9.03 20.84
N GLN A 29 -7.81 -9.43 21.16
CA GLN A 29 -9.00 -9.01 20.40
C GLN A 29 -9.25 -7.51 20.53
N ASP A 30 -9.08 -6.90 21.70
CA ASP A 30 -9.22 -5.44 21.87
C ASP A 30 -8.17 -4.68 21.06
N VAL A 31 -6.90 -5.11 21.09
CA VAL A 31 -5.83 -4.56 20.25
C VAL A 31 -6.18 -4.65 18.77
N GLN A 32 -6.64 -5.82 18.30
CA GLN A 32 -7.04 -5.99 16.90
C GLN A 32 -8.19 -5.06 16.50
N GLN A 33 -9.20 -4.91 17.34
CA GLN A 33 -10.34 -4.02 17.06
C GLN A 33 -9.90 -2.56 16.97
N ARG A 34 -8.99 -2.12 17.84
CA ARG A 34 -8.44 -0.75 17.78
C ARG A 34 -7.67 -0.48 16.50
N ILE A 35 -6.86 -1.44 16.04
CA ILE A 35 -6.10 -1.31 14.81
C ILE A 35 -7.02 -1.41 13.58
N LYS A 36 -7.92 -2.39 13.58
CA LYS A 36 -8.73 -2.75 12.40
C LYS A 36 -9.80 -1.72 12.10
N ASN A 37 -10.53 -1.31 13.11
CA ASN A 37 -11.74 -0.50 12.95
C ASN A 37 -11.50 0.96 13.31
N GLN A 38 -10.30 1.30 13.82
CA GLN A 38 -10.10 2.53 14.55
C GLN A 38 -11.36 2.81 15.39
N LYS A 39 -11.59 1.98 16.40
CA LYS A 39 -12.79 1.88 17.26
C LYS A 39 -13.42 3.24 17.61
N TYR A 40 -12.67 4.31 17.34
CA TYR A 40 -13.04 5.68 17.56
C TYR A 40 -12.66 6.52 16.35
N SER A 41 -13.57 7.39 15.91
CA SER A 41 -13.35 8.31 14.80
C SER A 41 -12.05 9.10 14.95
N ASN A 42 -11.28 9.24 13.88
CA ASN A 42 -9.98 9.93 13.89
C ASN A 42 -10.07 11.41 14.23
N GLN A 43 -11.22 12.05 14.01
CA GLN A 43 -11.37 13.48 14.20
C GLN A 43 -11.57 13.87 15.68
N ASP A 44 -12.28 13.03 16.45
CA ASP A 44 -12.75 13.40 17.78
C ASP A 44 -11.98 12.74 18.93
N TYR A 45 -11.00 11.86 18.62
CA TYR A 45 -10.31 11.11 19.65
C TYR A 45 -8.92 11.68 19.93
N PRO A 46 -8.59 11.93 21.20
CA PRO A 46 -7.23 12.35 21.57
C PRO A 46 -6.21 11.36 21.06
N HIS A 47 -5.10 11.85 20.53
CA HIS A 47 -4.00 11.05 20.00
C HIS A 47 -3.53 9.94 20.95
N LYS A 48 -3.56 10.22 22.27
CA LYS A 48 -3.23 9.26 23.33
C LYS A 48 -4.05 7.97 23.34
N ASN A 49 -5.22 7.98 22.70
CA ASN A 49 -6.13 6.81 22.65
C ASN A 49 -6.00 6.01 21.35
N LYS A 50 -5.06 6.36 20.47
CA LYS A 50 -4.81 5.69 19.19
C LYS A 50 -3.62 4.76 19.27
N LEU A 51 -3.65 3.73 18.43
CA LEU A 51 -2.50 2.87 18.17
C LEU A 51 -1.91 3.25 16.82
N ASP A 52 -0.76 3.93 16.85
CA ASP A 52 -0.08 4.39 15.63
C ASP A 52 0.86 3.33 15.07
N ILE A 53 1.50 2.54 15.93
CA ILE A 53 2.48 1.53 15.55
C ILE A 53 2.15 0.23 16.28
N VAL A 54 2.20 -0.87 15.53
CA VAL A 54 2.04 -2.23 16.07
C VAL A 54 3.21 -3.08 15.62
N ILE A 55 3.87 -3.71 16.58
CA ILE A 55 5.00 -4.60 16.32
C ILE A 55 4.53 -6.04 16.49
N VAL A 56 4.71 -6.86 15.45
CA VAL A 56 4.35 -8.28 15.46
C VAL A 56 5.50 -9.14 14.91
N VAL A 57 5.57 -10.40 15.30
CA VAL A 57 6.54 -11.34 14.74
C VAL A 57 5.91 -12.13 13.58
N ASP A 58 4.79 -12.81 13.81
CA ASP A 58 4.04 -13.58 12.80
C ASP A 58 2.53 -13.34 12.90
N MET A 59 2.08 -12.72 13.98
CA MET A 59 0.67 -12.42 14.19
C MET A 59 0.18 -11.40 13.17
N LEU A 60 -1.10 -11.45 12.84
CA LEU A 60 -1.76 -10.53 11.89
C LEU A 60 -1.32 -10.67 10.41
N LEU A 61 -0.43 -11.61 10.08
CA LEU A 61 -0.11 -11.90 8.68
C LEU A 61 -1.28 -12.57 7.96
N THR A 62 -2.08 -13.34 8.68
CA THR A 62 -3.30 -13.98 8.17
C THR A 62 -4.54 -13.45 8.90
N GLY A 63 -5.67 -13.37 8.20
CA GLY A 63 -6.96 -13.00 8.81
C GLY A 63 -7.12 -11.54 9.25
N PHE A 64 -6.09 -10.72 9.17
CA PHE A 64 -6.15 -9.30 9.49
C PHE A 64 -6.43 -8.47 8.23
N ASP A 65 -7.41 -7.59 8.31
CA ASP A 65 -7.76 -6.66 7.25
C ASP A 65 -8.12 -5.30 7.85
N SER A 66 -7.42 -4.25 7.44
CA SER A 66 -7.68 -2.88 7.86
C SER A 66 -7.39 -1.90 6.74
N LYS A 67 -8.36 -1.06 6.41
CA LYS A 67 -8.19 0.04 5.46
C LYS A 67 -7.32 1.18 6.00
N TYR A 68 -7.12 1.24 7.31
CA TYR A 68 -6.33 2.28 7.97
C TYR A 68 -4.84 1.97 8.04
N LEU A 69 -4.45 0.70 7.84
CA LEU A 69 -3.04 0.32 7.84
C LEU A 69 -2.34 0.91 6.62
N ASN A 70 -1.50 1.90 6.86
CA ASN A 70 -0.85 2.69 5.80
C ASN A 70 0.50 2.12 5.40
N THR A 71 1.36 1.82 6.37
CA THR A 71 2.75 1.44 6.12
C THR A 71 3.09 0.13 6.82
N LEU A 72 3.74 -0.77 6.11
CA LEU A 72 4.32 -2.00 6.62
C LEU A 72 5.84 -1.89 6.62
N TYR A 73 6.45 -2.05 7.80
CA TYR A 73 7.90 -2.16 7.97
C TYR A 73 8.27 -3.63 8.10
N VAL A 74 9.05 -4.15 7.16
CA VAL A 74 9.40 -5.57 7.09
C VAL A 74 10.87 -5.76 7.47
N ASP A 75 11.12 -6.33 8.64
CA ASP A 75 12.46 -6.72 9.10
C ASP A 75 12.55 -8.25 9.30
N LYS A 76 11.94 -9.01 8.42
CA LYS A 76 11.94 -10.46 8.42
C LYS A 76 12.04 -11.00 6.99
N ASN A 77 12.84 -12.05 6.80
CA ASN A 77 12.87 -12.78 5.54
C ASN A 77 11.58 -13.58 5.38
N LEU A 78 10.67 -13.07 4.56
CA LEU A 78 9.44 -13.74 4.18
C LEU A 78 9.64 -14.51 2.88
N LYS A 79 8.85 -15.56 2.65
CA LYS A 79 8.98 -16.40 1.44
C LYS A 79 7.61 -16.60 0.79
N HIS A 80 7.61 -16.57 -0.55
CA HIS A 80 6.45 -16.93 -1.39
C HIS A 80 5.12 -16.36 -0.86
N HIS A 81 4.24 -17.24 -0.40
CA HIS A 81 2.92 -16.88 0.09
C HIS A 81 2.95 -15.87 1.25
N GLY A 82 3.91 -15.99 2.17
CA GLY A 82 4.09 -15.07 3.29
C GLY A 82 4.41 -13.64 2.85
N LEU A 83 5.18 -13.45 1.77
CA LEU A 83 5.43 -12.14 1.17
C LEU A 83 4.14 -11.49 0.66
N ILE A 84 3.37 -12.22 -0.15
CA ILE A 84 2.12 -11.73 -0.72
C ILE A 84 1.11 -11.41 0.39
N GLN A 85 1.00 -12.28 1.39
CA GLN A 85 0.12 -12.06 2.54
C GLN A 85 0.50 -10.81 3.34
N ALA A 86 1.77 -10.63 3.65
CA ALA A 86 2.23 -9.47 4.40
C ALA A 86 2.03 -8.17 3.59
N PHE A 87 2.46 -8.16 2.34
CA PHE A 87 2.43 -6.96 1.50
C PHE A 87 0.99 -6.54 1.16
N SER A 88 0.07 -7.48 1.04
CA SER A 88 -1.35 -7.19 0.82
C SER A 88 -2.05 -6.55 2.03
N ARG A 89 -1.44 -6.52 3.22
CA ARG A 89 -2.07 -5.92 4.42
C ARG A 89 -2.29 -4.43 4.31
N THR A 90 -1.48 -3.71 3.55
CA THR A 90 -1.55 -2.26 3.37
C THR A 90 -2.31 -1.81 2.13
N ASN A 91 -2.71 -2.74 1.24
CA ASN A 91 -3.25 -2.40 -0.08
C ASN A 91 -4.69 -1.87 -0.09
N ARG A 92 -5.39 -1.89 1.04
CA ARG A 92 -6.76 -1.33 1.12
C ARG A 92 -6.75 0.17 0.96
N ILE A 93 -7.51 0.66 -0.02
CA ILE A 93 -7.76 2.09 -0.22
C ILE A 93 -8.70 2.59 0.87
N LEU A 94 -8.40 3.74 1.47
CA LEU A 94 -9.28 4.42 2.41
C LEU A 94 -10.04 5.56 1.72
N ASN A 95 -9.29 6.48 1.13
CA ASN A 95 -9.75 7.66 0.41
C ASN A 95 -8.55 8.28 -0.33
N ASP A 96 -8.70 9.51 -0.84
CA ASP A 96 -7.65 10.22 -1.57
C ASP A 96 -6.37 10.46 -0.74
N THR A 97 -6.47 10.46 0.59
CA THR A 97 -5.30 10.61 1.47
C THR A 97 -4.51 9.30 1.67
N LYS A 98 -5.13 8.16 1.38
CA LYS A 98 -4.51 6.84 1.38
C LYS A 98 -4.95 6.04 0.15
N PRO A 99 -4.46 6.41 -1.04
CA PRO A 99 -4.82 5.72 -2.29
C PRO A 99 -4.11 4.38 -2.47
N TYR A 100 -3.04 4.13 -1.75
CA TYR A 100 -2.24 2.87 -1.76
C TYR A 100 -1.62 2.61 -0.39
N GLY A 101 -0.99 1.45 -0.24
CA GLY A 101 -0.17 1.11 0.93
C GLY A 101 1.31 1.29 0.66
N ASN A 102 2.07 1.54 1.72
CA ASN A 102 3.51 1.68 1.65
C ASN A 102 4.18 0.47 2.29
N ILE A 103 5.28 0.01 1.70
CA ILE A 103 6.09 -1.09 2.21
C ILE A 103 7.53 -0.62 2.28
N LEU A 104 8.13 -0.70 3.46
CA LEU A 104 9.54 -0.48 3.68
C LEU A 104 10.19 -1.80 4.09
N ASP A 105 10.95 -2.39 3.19
CA ASP A 105 11.62 -3.68 3.39
C ASP A 105 13.10 -3.46 3.73
N PHE A 106 13.50 -3.90 4.91
CA PHE A 106 14.88 -3.82 5.39
C PHE A 106 15.73 -5.04 5.02
N ARG A 107 15.15 -6.04 4.33
CA ARG A 107 15.81 -7.28 3.95
C ARG A 107 16.15 -7.39 2.46
N GLY A 108 15.77 -6.38 1.66
CA GLY A 108 16.06 -6.34 0.22
C GLY A 108 15.38 -7.46 -0.57
N GLN A 109 14.12 -7.76 -0.25
CA GLN A 109 13.39 -8.91 -0.80
C GLN A 109 12.68 -8.62 -2.14
N ARG A 110 13.05 -7.58 -2.85
CA ARG A 110 12.37 -7.17 -4.08
C ARG A 110 12.25 -8.30 -5.10
N ASP A 111 13.36 -8.99 -5.38
CA ASP A 111 13.36 -10.08 -6.38
C ASP A 111 12.46 -11.24 -5.93
N ALA A 112 12.42 -11.52 -4.62
CA ALA A 112 11.54 -12.55 -4.06
C ALA A 112 10.06 -12.14 -4.15
N VAL A 113 9.75 -10.85 -4.06
CA VAL A 113 8.40 -10.30 -4.27
C VAL A 113 7.99 -10.45 -5.72
N ASP A 114 8.84 -10.04 -6.66
CA ASP A 114 8.59 -10.15 -8.10
C ASP A 114 8.35 -11.62 -8.50
N ALA A 115 9.17 -12.54 -7.99
CA ALA A 115 9.00 -13.99 -8.21
C ALA A 115 7.71 -14.53 -7.59
N ALA A 116 7.34 -14.07 -6.40
CA ALA A 116 6.09 -14.49 -5.75
C ALA A 116 4.87 -13.96 -6.51
N ILE A 117 4.87 -12.72 -6.97
CA ILE A 117 3.80 -12.14 -7.77
C ILE A 117 3.63 -12.93 -9.08
N ALA A 118 4.72 -13.22 -9.79
CA ALA A 118 4.69 -14.01 -11.02
C ALA A 118 4.09 -15.42 -10.80
N LEU A 119 4.47 -16.06 -9.69
CA LEU A 119 3.98 -17.40 -9.34
C LEU A 119 2.46 -17.41 -9.07
N PHE A 120 1.93 -16.39 -8.39
CA PHE A 120 0.53 -16.36 -7.96
C PHE A 120 -0.42 -15.72 -8.96
N SER A 121 0.07 -14.85 -9.84
CA SER A 121 -0.79 -14.21 -10.87
C SER A 121 -1.01 -15.09 -12.10
N GLY A 122 -0.16 -16.08 -12.35
CA GLY A 122 -0.21 -16.90 -13.57
C GLY A 122 0.08 -16.13 -14.87
N GLU A 123 0.41 -14.85 -14.76
CA GLU A 123 0.73 -13.96 -15.87
C GLU A 123 2.24 -13.73 -15.99
N LYS A 124 2.65 -13.10 -17.10
CA LYS A 124 4.05 -12.67 -17.25
C LYS A 124 4.39 -11.71 -16.12
N ALA A 125 5.55 -11.90 -15.49
CA ALA A 125 6.01 -11.15 -14.32
C ALA A 125 5.88 -9.62 -14.47
N ASP A 126 6.12 -9.10 -15.68
CA ASP A 126 6.06 -7.66 -15.97
C ASP A 126 4.62 -7.11 -15.89
N THR A 127 3.63 -7.85 -16.40
CA THR A 127 2.21 -7.44 -16.33
C THR A 127 1.68 -7.52 -14.90
N ALA A 128 1.99 -8.60 -14.21
CA ALA A 128 1.59 -8.78 -12.82
C ALA A 128 2.16 -7.68 -11.91
N ARG A 129 3.43 -7.31 -12.14
CA ARG A 129 4.09 -6.24 -11.40
C ARG A 129 3.41 -4.88 -11.56
N GLN A 130 2.99 -4.52 -12.78
CA GLN A 130 2.30 -3.25 -13.04
C GLN A 130 0.95 -3.15 -12.31
N ILE A 131 0.30 -4.28 -12.10
CA ILE A 131 -0.99 -4.35 -11.38
C ILE A 131 -0.79 -4.22 -9.86
N TRP A 132 0.25 -4.84 -9.31
CA TRP A 132 0.44 -4.98 -7.88
C TRP A 132 1.34 -3.93 -7.22
N LEU A 133 2.26 -3.35 -7.98
CA LEU A 133 3.25 -2.41 -7.47
C LEU A 133 3.25 -1.11 -8.27
N VAL A 134 3.29 0.00 -7.56
CA VAL A 134 3.56 1.31 -8.16
C VAL A 134 5.08 1.44 -8.36
N ASP A 135 5.49 1.83 -9.54
CA ASP A 135 6.92 2.06 -9.83
C ASP A 135 7.51 3.16 -8.92
N PRO A 136 8.80 3.09 -8.60
CA PRO A 136 9.49 4.17 -7.89
C PRO A 136 9.33 5.51 -8.62
N VAL A 137 9.20 6.60 -7.86
CA VAL A 137 9.00 7.96 -8.39
C VAL A 137 9.95 8.34 -9.54
N PRO A 138 11.29 8.06 -9.48
CA PRO A 138 12.17 8.35 -10.60
C PRO A 138 11.79 7.63 -11.90
N ALA A 139 11.34 6.38 -11.82
CA ALA A 139 10.90 5.61 -12.98
C ALA A 139 9.59 6.17 -13.56
N ILE A 140 8.65 6.57 -12.70
CA ILE A 140 7.40 7.23 -13.12
C ILE A 140 7.71 8.55 -13.84
N ILE A 141 8.61 9.37 -13.29
CA ILE A 141 9.02 10.63 -13.90
C ILE A 141 9.66 10.39 -15.29
N THR A 142 10.49 9.36 -15.42
CA THR A 142 11.09 9.00 -16.70
C THR A 142 10.03 8.62 -17.73
N LYS A 143 9.12 7.72 -17.40
CA LYS A 143 7.99 7.31 -18.25
C LYS A 143 7.12 8.50 -18.64
N TYR A 144 6.81 9.38 -17.69
CA TYR A 144 6.05 10.60 -17.95
C TYR A 144 6.75 11.49 -18.99
N LYS A 145 8.05 11.76 -18.81
CA LYS A 145 8.82 12.57 -19.75
C LYS A 145 8.88 11.95 -21.15
N GLU A 146 9.04 10.64 -21.25
CA GLU A 146 9.00 9.90 -22.51
C GLU A 146 7.63 10.00 -23.18
N SER A 147 6.54 9.84 -22.44
CA SER A 147 5.17 9.97 -22.95
C SER A 147 4.89 11.40 -23.43
N VAL A 148 5.29 12.42 -22.66
CA VAL A 148 5.16 13.83 -23.07
C VAL A 148 5.94 14.09 -24.35
N LYS A 149 7.16 13.59 -24.47
CA LYS A 149 7.96 13.73 -25.68
C LYS A 149 7.29 13.07 -26.89
N THR A 150 6.79 11.84 -26.72
CA THR A 150 6.07 11.12 -27.77
C THR A 150 4.84 11.91 -28.24
N LEU A 151 4.10 12.51 -27.31
CA LEU A 151 2.97 13.37 -27.64
C LEU A 151 3.42 14.64 -28.38
N GLN A 152 4.49 15.30 -27.93
CA GLN A 152 5.05 16.48 -28.60
C GLN A 152 5.47 16.16 -30.03
N ASP A 153 6.20 15.05 -30.25
CA ASP A 153 6.64 14.59 -31.56
C ASP A 153 5.42 14.27 -32.46
N PHE A 154 4.40 13.63 -31.90
CA PHE A 154 3.16 13.34 -32.65
C PHE A 154 2.42 14.62 -33.06
N MET A 155 2.26 15.58 -32.16
CA MET A 155 1.59 16.86 -32.47
C MET A 155 2.39 17.67 -33.49
N ALA A 156 3.72 17.70 -33.39
CA ALA A 156 4.59 18.37 -34.34
C ALA A 156 4.51 17.80 -35.75
N VAL A 157 4.41 16.46 -35.89
CA VAL A 157 4.20 15.81 -37.20
C VAL A 157 2.86 16.20 -37.83
N ASN A 158 1.88 16.62 -37.03
CA ASN A 158 0.59 17.13 -37.50
C ASN A 158 0.53 18.66 -37.61
N ASP A 159 1.68 19.36 -37.55
CA ASP A 159 1.78 20.82 -37.55
C ASP A 159 0.96 21.52 -36.44
N LEU A 160 0.86 20.89 -35.26
CA LEU A 160 0.11 21.37 -34.13
C LEU A 160 1.02 21.58 -32.89
N GLU A 161 0.68 22.54 -32.07
CA GLU A 161 1.31 22.70 -30.75
C GLU A 161 0.83 21.62 -29.77
N CYS A 162 1.71 21.22 -28.83
CA CYS A 162 1.35 20.23 -27.81
C CYS A 162 0.53 20.88 -26.70
N SER A 163 -0.74 21.13 -26.97
CA SER A 163 -1.73 21.62 -26.02
C SER A 163 -3.05 20.88 -26.13
N ALA A 164 -3.84 20.87 -25.05
CA ALA A 164 -5.13 20.20 -25.04
C ALA A 164 -6.12 20.83 -26.04
N ASP A 165 -6.02 22.14 -26.28
CA ASP A 165 -6.89 22.88 -27.17
C ASP A 165 -6.62 22.52 -28.64
N GLU A 166 -5.37 22.24 -28.98
CA GLU A 166 -4.95 21.86 -30.35
C GLU A 166 -5.35 20.45 -30.77
N VAL A 167 -5.71 19.57 -29.81
CA VAL A 167 -6.16 18.20 -30.11
C VAL A 167 -7.41 18.20 -31.00
N ALA A 168 -8.28 19.20 -30.85
CA ALA A 168 -9.47 19.34 -31.69
C ALA A 168 -9.14 19.63 -33.16
N ASN A 169 -7.95 20.14 -33.46
CA ASN A 169 -7.47 20.52 -34.78
C ASN A 169 -6.81 19.36 -35.54
N LEU A 170 -6.68 18.16 -34.90
CA LEU A 170 -6.17 16.96 -35.58
C LEU A 170 -7.02 16.62 -36.83
N LYS A 171 -6.36 16.61 -37.99
CA LYS A 171 -6.99 16.40 -39.28
C LYS A 171 -6.87 14.93 -39.72
N GLY A 172 -8.02 14.36 -40.08
CA GLY A 172 -8.11 12.99 -40.58
C GLY A 172 -8.34 11.93 -39.50
N ASP A 173 -9.05 10.87 -39.90
CA ASP A 173 -9.44 9.80 -39.00
C ASP A 173 -8.24 8.99 -38.51
N ASN A 174 -7.17 8.89 -39.31
CA ASN A 174 -5.95 8.18 -38.92
C ASN A 174 -5.21 8.90 -37.77
N ALA A 175 -5.06 10.24 -37.86
CA ALA A 175 -4.40 11.01 -36.81
C ALA A 175 -5.20 10.96 -35.49
N ARG A 176 -6.53 11.07 -35.56
CA ARG A 176 -7.43 10.92 -34.41
C ARG A 176 -7.38 9.53 -33.78
N ALA A 177 -7.34 8.50 -34.61
CA ALA A 177 -7.23 7.12 -34.14
C ALA A 177 -5.86 6.83 -33.50
N MET A 178 -4.77 7.44 -33.98
CA MET A 178 -3.43 7.32 -33.39
C MET A 178 -3.32 8.07 -32.06
N PHE A 179 -4.01 9.19 -31.91
CA PHE A 179 -4.03 9.96 -30.67
C PHE A 179 -4.75 9.22 -29.52
N ILE A 180 -5.80 8.43 -29.85
CA ILE A 180 -6.60 7.68 -28.87
C ILE A 180 -5.90 6.39 -28.39
N LYS A 181 -4.92 5.88 -29.12
CA LYS A 181 -4.13 4.69 -28.73
C LYS A 181 -3.05 5.00 -27.73
#